data_2c616ab456de92bf0e80854894ff9cff
#
_entry.id   2c616ab456de92bf0e80854894ff9cff
#
_cell.length_a   1.000
_cell.length_b   1.000
_cell.length_c   1.000
_cell.angle_alpha   90.00
_cell.angle_beta   90.00
_cell.angle_gamma   90.00
#
_symmetry.space_group_name_H-M   'P 1'
#
loop_
_entity.id
_entity.type
_entity.pdbx_description
1 polymer ?
#
loop_
_entity_poly.entity_id
_entity_poly.type
_entity_poly.pdbx_seq_one_letter_code
_entity_poly.pdbx_strand_id
1 'polypeptide(L)'
;MNAKYLILFNPQSGNKSAKEKVYQLDDILANNELNYVEMTPEFDYKRFMNEVKADERVVLCGGDGTIHRFINEVDEADLSKPVFYFPLGSGNDFNRDVHGKLDNTLINLNNYMNNLPLVNVKGKTKKFINNVSFGIDGWCCEVADKIRQKESSKPINYTSIAVKGALFQYKKTNATVIVDGKEYHYKDVFLASTTKGRFYGGGMMATPDQDRNDPEHKVSVLVFRGKIRLQVLLVFSKIFTGEHIKKPKMCIIHSGKEIKVSFDSPRAVQVDGETELGVTEYTVKA
;
A
#
# COMPACT_ATOMS: atom_id res chain seq x y z
N MET A 1 1.55 35.76 -8.37
CA MET A 1 2.35 35.56 -7.13
C MET A 1 2.95 34.16 -7.21
N ASN A 2 4.25 34.05 -6.93
CA ASN A 2 4.88 32.73 -6.88
C ASN A 2 4.33 31.98 -5.64
N ALA A 3 3.95 30.72 -5.83
CA ALA A 3 3.50 29.91 -4.71
C ALA A 3 4.71 29.43 -3.88
N LYS A 4 4.48 29.20 -2.59
CA LYS A 4 5.50 28.67 -1.69
C LYS A 4 5.26 27.20 -1.41
N TYR A 5 6.26 26.36 -1.65
CA TYR A 5 6.20 24.91 -1.47
C TYR A 5 7.16 24.44 -0.38
N LEU A 6 6.63 23.65 0.53
CA LEU A 6 7.39 22.92 1.55
C LEU A 6 7.56 21.47 1.05
N ILE A 7 8.78 21.13 0.64
CA ILE A 7 9.10 19.84 0.01
C ILE A 7 9.59 18.87 1.10
N LEU A 8 8.70 18.02 1.59
CA LEU A 8 9.04 16.98 2.57
C LEU A 8 9.57 15.75 1.86
N PHE A 9 10.81 15.36 2.08
CA PHE A 9 11.35 14.16 1.45
C PHE A 9 12.02 13.21 2.45
N ASN A 10 11.79 11.91 2.23
CA ASN A 10 12.45 10.86 2.97
C ASN A 10 13.72 10.42 2.22
N PRO A 11 14.92 10.72 2.71
CA PRO A 11 16.19 10.42 2.03
C PRO A 11 16.43 8.91 1.87
N GLN A 12 15.76 8.08 2.67
CA GLN A 12 15.86 6.63 2.59
C GLN A 12 14.94 6.01 1.51
N SER A 13 14.00 6.78 0.96
CA SER A 13 13.11 6.31 -0.10
C SER A 13 13.86 5.94 -1.37
N GLY A 14 13.25 5.04 -2.18
CA GLY A 14 13.80 4.66 -3.48
C GLY A 14 15.20 4.06 -3.41
N ASN A 15 15.50 3.23 -2.41
CA ASN A 15 16.84 2.67 -2.17
C ASN A 15 17.91 3.78 -1.99
N LYS A 16 17.57 4.85 -1.25
CA LYS A 16 18.41 6.02 -0.96
C LYS A 16 18.64 6.96 -2.16
N SER A 17 17.93 6.79 -3.27
CA SER A 17 18.03 7.71 -4.43
C SER A 17 17.16 8.95 -4.32
N ALA A 18 16.30 9.04 -3.29
CA ALA A 18 15.35 10.15 -3.13
C ALA A 18 16.05 11.50 -2.98
N LYS A 19 17.19 11.56 -2.28
CA LYS A 19 17.95 12.79 -2.06
C LYS A 19 18.44 13.45 -3.36
N GLU A 20 18.77 12.63 -4.37
CA GLU A 20 19.18 13.16 -5.69
C GLU A 20 17.98 13.48 -6.56
N LYS A 21 16.94 12.64 -6.50
CA LYS A 21 15.77 12.77 -7.37
C LYS A 21 14.80 13.86 -6.95
N VAL A 22 14.78 14.27 -5.69
CA VAL A 22 13.85 15.30 -5.20
C VAL A 22 14.04 16.64 -5.91
N TYR A 23 15.26 16.97 -6.33
CA TYR A 23 15.56 18.21 -7.05
C TYR A 23 15.01 18.26 -8.48
N GLN A 24 14.40 17.18 -9.00
CA GLN A 24 13.57 17.27 -10.22
C GLN A 24 12.38 18.22 -10.05
N LEU A 25 11.99 18.50 -8.80
CA LEU A 25 10.95 19.46 -8.50
C LEU A 25 11.35 20.92 -8.82
N ASP A 26 12.64 21.24 -8.92
CA ASP A 26 13.12 22.57 -9.31
C ASP A 26 12.62 22.92 -10.73
N ASP A 27 12.62 21.93 -11.64
CA ASP A 27 12.13 22.09 -13.01
C ASP A 27 10.59 22.04 -13.07
N ILE A 28 9.97 21.12 -12.32
CA ILE A 28 8.51 20.91 -12.32
C ILE A 28 7.78 22.12 -11.71
N LEU A 29 8.35 22.72 -10.67
CA LEU A 29 7.80 23.85 -9.93
C LEU A 29 8.56 25.15 -10.19
N ALA A 30 9.17 25.26 -11.35
CA ALA A 30 9.94 26.46 -11.75
C ALA A 30 9.13 27.76 -11.48
N ASN A 31 9.83 28.82 -11.11
CA ASN A 31 9.27 30.12 -10.72
C ASN A 31 8.46 30.15 -9.40
N ASN A 32 8.58 29.12 -8.57
CA ASN A 32 8.01 29.09 -7.21
C ASN A 32 9.12 29.11 -6.15
N GLU A 33 8.77 29.42 -4.91
CA GLU A 33 9.68 29.31 -3.76
C GLU A 33 9.65 27.87 -3.23
N LEU A 34 10.80 27.16 -3.22
CA LEU A 34 10.91 25.78 -2.80
C LEU A 34 11.75 25.68 -1.53
N ASN A 35 11.18 25.14 -0.46
CA ASN A 35 11.85 24.89 0.81
C ASN A 35 11.91 23.38 1.06
N TYR A 36 13.10 22.80 1.02
CA TYR A 36 13.34 21.38 1.21
C TYR A 36 13.50 21.02 2.69
N VAL A 37 12.72 20.06 3.15
CA VAL A 37 12.72 19.54 4.52
C VAL A 37 12.99 18.05 4.49
N GLU A 38 14.16 17.66 5.01
CA GLU A 38 14.53 16.24 5.13
C GLU A 38 13.80 15.60 6.32
N MET A 39 13.05 14.52 6.06
CA MET A 39 12.33 13.81 7.10
C MET A 39 13.23 12.77 7.78
N THR A 40 13.31 12.84 9.10
CA THR A 40 13.93 11.80 9.93
C THR A 40 12.93 10.67 10.24
N PRO A 41 13.36 9.52 10.77
CA PRO A 41 12.45 8.48 11.25
C PRO A 41 11.42 8.97 12.29
N GLU A 42 11.82 9.95 13.11
CA GLU A 42 11.02 10.56 14.18
C GLU A 42 10.27 11.82 13.72
N PHE A 43 10.20 12.09 12.41
CA PHE A 43 9.52 13.27 11.88
C PHE A 43 8.04 13.30 12.29
N ASP A 44 7.61 14.36 12.93
CA ASP A 44 6.23 14.57 13.43
C ASP A 44 5.41 15.33 12.37
N TYR A 45 4.64 14.59 11.58
CA TYR A 45 3.78 15.17 10.54
C TYR A 45 2.68 16.07 11.11
N LYS A 46 2.09 15.70 12.26
CA LYS A 46 1.03 16.47 12.87
C LYS A 46 1.53 17.84 13.30
N ARG A 47 2.65 17.88 14.02
CA ARG A 47 3.27 19.14 14.42
C ARG A 47 3.64 19.99 13.21
N PHE A 48 4.27 19.37 12.20
CA PHE A 48 4.64 20.07 10.97
C PHE A 48 3.43 20.70 10.28
N MET A 49 2.34 19.94 10.09
CA MET A 49 1.13 20.42 9.42
C MET A 49 0.46 21.57 10.18
N ASN A 50 0.53 21.58 11.52
CA ASN A 50 0.03 22.71 12.34
C ASN A 50 0.80 24.01 12.10
N GLU A 51 2.10 23.92 11.77
CA GLU A 51 2.99 25.05 11.52
C GLU A 51 2.90 25.58 10.06
N VAL A 52 2.35 24.80 9.12
CA VAL A 52 2.17 25.19 7.71
C VAL A 52 1.19 26.35 7.60
N LYS A 53 1.56 27.42 6.90
CA LYS A 53 0.75 28.63 6.69
C LYS A 53 -0.30 28.44 5.59
N ALA A 54 -1.32 29.29 5.57
CA ALA A 54 -2.42 29.19 4.62
C ALA A 54 -2.02 29.42 3.14
N ASP A 55 -0.93 30.14 2.90
CA ASP A 55 -0.37 30.42 1.57
C ASP A 55 0.67 29.39 1.13
N GLU A 56 1.06 28.45 2.00
CA GLU A 56 2.01 27.41 1.75
C GLU A 56 1.33 26.14 1.22
N ARG A 57 2.07 25.39 0.40
CA ARG A 57 1.67 24.09 -0.17
C ARG A 57 2.69 23.05 0.24
N VAL A 58 2.23 21.87 0.62
CA VAL A 58 3.11 20.77 1.01
C VAL A 58 3.28 19.80 -0.16
N VAL A 59 4.50 19.37 -0.43
CA VAL A 59 4.79 18.25 -1.34
C VAL A 59 5.39 17.12 -0.54
N LEU A 60 4.66 16.02 -0.41
CA LEU A 60 5.10 14.81 0.25
C LEU A 60 5.86 13.93 -0.74
N CYS A 61 7.18 13.85 -0.61
CA CYS A 61 8.06 13.11 -1.52
C CYS A 61 8.51 11.79 -0.88
N GLY A 62 8.12 10.67 -1.48
CA GLY A 62 8.45 9.36 -0.92
C GLY A 62 7.79 8.20 -1.67
N GLY A 63 7.66 7.07 -1.02
CA GLY A 63 6.92 5.91 -1.51
C GLY A 63 5.57 5.73 -0.79
N ASP A 64 4.91 4.60 -1.06
CA ASP A 64 3.62 4.25 -0.46
C ASP A 64 3.66 4.26 1.08
N GLY A 65 4.76 3.79 1.70
CA GLY A 65 4.95 3.85 3.16
C GLY A 65 5.02 5.27 3.71
N THR A 66 5.50 6.25 2.93
CA THR A 66 5.50 7.66 3.31
C THR A 66 4.07 8.20 3.34
N ILE A 67 3.25 7.86 2.34
CA ILE A 67 1.82 8.21 2.34
C ILE A 67 1.10 7.53 3.51
N HIS A 68 1.35 6.23 3.71
CA HIS A 68 0.72 5.46 4.79
C HIS A 68 0.96 6.09 6.16
N ARG A 69 2.20 6.47 6.44
CA ARG A 69 2.56 7.14 7.68
C ARG A 69 1.86 8.50 7.80
N PHE A 70 1.89 9.33 6.76
CA PHE A 70 1.26 10.64 6.72
C PHE A 70 -0.25 10.56 7.03
N ILE A 71 -1.01 9.69 6.33
CA ILE A 71 -2.47 9.58 6.51
C ILE A 71 -2.89 9.04 7.89
N ASN A 72 -1.99 8.39 8.62
CA ASN A 72 -2.25 7.86 9.95
C ASN A 72 -1.77 8.79 11.09
N GLU A 73 -0.89 9.74 10.81
CA GLU A 73 -0.36 10.69 11.79
C GLU A 73 -1.03 12.07 11.72
N VAL A 74 -1.62 12.44 10.56
CA VAL A 74 -2.24 13.77 10.35
C VAL A 74 -3.75 13.68 10.55
N ASP A 75 -4.30 14.66 11.28
CA ASP A 75 -5.74 14.77 11.48
C ASP A 75 -6.45 15.30 10.22
N GLU A 76 -7.72 14.93 10.03
CA GLU A 76 -8.51 15.37 8.87
C GLU A 76 -8.65 16.91 8.79
N ALA A 77 -8.71 17.59 9.94
CA ALA A 77 -8.76 19.05 10.00
C ALA A 77 -7.51 19.72 9.37
N ASP A 78 -6.33 19.07 9.46
CA ASP A 78 -5.09 19.60 8.90
C ASP A 78 -4.99 19.41 7.39
N LEU A 79 -5.86 18.59 6.81
CA LEU A 79 -5.95 18.34 5.37
C LEU A 79 -6.72 19.42 4.59
N SER A 80 -7.13 20.50 5.24
CA SER A 80 -7.64 21.70 4.58
C SER A 80 -6.58 22.41 3.73
N LYS A 81 -5.30 22.18 4.04
CA LYS A 81 -4.15 22.75 3.31
C LYS A 81 -3.83 21.90 2.07
N PRO A 82 -3.36 22.50 0.94
CA PRO A 82 -3.01 21.74 -0.25
C PRO A 82 -1.79 20.84 0.00
N VAL A 83 -1.99 19.53 -0.09
CA VAL A 83 -0.94 18.52 0.00
C VAL A 83 -0.83 17.80 -1.34
N PHE A 84 0.38 17.78 -1.89
CA PHE A 84 0.72 17.06 -3.12
C PHE A 84 1.62 15.88 -2.80
N TYR A 85 1.58 14.87 -3.64
CA TYR A 85 2.48 13.73 -3.57
C TYR A 85 3.40 13.68 -4.80
N PHE A 86 4.67 13.41 -4.57
CA PHE A 86 5.68 13.16 -5.60
C PHE A 86 6.36 11.81 -5.38
N PRO A 87 6.36 10.89 -6.39
CA PRO A 87 6.78 9.51 -6.21
C PRO A 87 8.31 9.37 -6.21
N LEU A 88 8.90 9.08 -5.05
CA LEU A 88 10.32 8.78 -4.89
C LEU A 88 10.58 7.37 -4.32
N GLY A 89 9.53 6.57 -4.13
CA GLY A 89 9.62 5.21 -3.64
C GLY A 89 10.04 4.20 -4.69
N SER A 90 10.24 2.94 -4.28
CA SER A 90 10.55 1.83 -5.18
C SER A 90 9.31 1.22 -5.85
N GLY A 91 8.15 1.20 -5.16
CA GLY A 91 6.89 0.63 -5.64
C GLY A 91 6.03 1.67 -6.32
N ASN A 92 5.68 2.72 -5.56
CA ASN A 92 4.80 3.81 -5.98
C ASN A 92 3.47 3.31 -6.56
N ASP A 93 2.86 2.35 -5.87
CA ASP A 93 1.64 1.70 -6.32
C ASP A 93 0.45 2.65 -6.37
N PHE A 94 0.37 3.59 -5.39
CA PHE A 94 -0.60 4.66 -5.42
C PHE A 94 -0.47 5.54 -6.68
N ASN A 95 0.75 5.95 -7.02
CA ASN A 95 1.00 6.74 -8.23
C ASN A 95 0.62 5.97 -9.50
N ARG A 96 1.01 4.70 -9.58
CA ARG A 96 0.66 3.81 -10.68
C ARG A 96 -0.85 3.66 -10.84
N ASP A 97 -1.57 3.58 -9.74
CA ASP A 97 -3.03 3.43 -9.77
C ASP A 97 -3.74 4.69 -10.25
N VAL A 98 -3.30 5.85 -9.80
CA VAL A 98 -3.87 7.15 -10.20
C VAL A 98 -3.64 7.43 -11.68
N HIS A 99 -2.44 7.19 -12.19
CA HIS A 99 -2.07 7.52 -13.58
C HIS A 99 -2.21 6.34 -14.56
N GLY A 100 -2.50 5.11 -14.07
CA GLY A 100 -2.49 3.88 -14.87
C GLY A 100 -1.08 3.37 -15.22
N LYS A 101 -0.03 4.14 -14.93
CA LYS A 101 1.39 3.84 -15.10
C LYS A 101 2.20 4.62 -14.08
N LEU A 102 3.49 4.34 -13.94
CA LEU A 102 4.38 5.23 -13.18
C LEU A 102 4.54 6.57 -13.91
N ASP A 103 4.36 7.65 -13.19
CA ASP A 103 4.43 9.01 -13.71
C ASP A 103 5.09 9.94 -12.68
N ASN A 104 5.89 10.92 -13.14
CA ASN A 104 6.61 11.85 -12.30
C ASN A 104 5.89 13.20 -12.18
N THR A 105 4.58 13.22 -12.32
CA THR A 105 3.76 14.42 -12.07
C THR A 105 3.28 14.47 -10.62
N LEU A 106 3.02 15.67 -10.14
CA LEU A 106 2.44 15.88 -8.81
C LEU A 106 0.99 15.40 -8.77
N ILE A 107 0.65 14.64 -7.74
CA ILE A 107 -0.72 14.23 -7.44
C ILE A 107 -1.25 15.10 -6.31
N ASN A 108 -2.39 15.76 -6.50
CA ASN A 108 -3.10 16.39 -5.38
C ASN A 108 -3.64 15.30 -4.44
N LEU A 109 -2.98 15.11 -3.31
CA LEU A 109 -3.27 14.03 -2.38
C LEU A 109 -4.61 14.24 -1.66
N ASN A 110 -5.05 15.50 -1.47
CA ASN A 110 -6.33 15.80 -0.82
C ASN A 110 -7.52 15.13 -1.52
N ASN A 111 -7.46 14.94 -2.85
CA ASN A 111 -8.52 14.27 -3.62
C ASN A 111 -8.70 12.79 -3.25
N TYR A 112 -7.71 12.18 -2.57
CA TYR A 112 -7.68 10.75 -2.26
C TYR A 112 -7.68 10.45 -0.76
N MET A 113 -7.67 11.47 0.10
CA MET A 113 -7.58 11.29 1.56
C MET A 113 -8.94 11.26 2.24
N ASN A 114 -9.99 11.72 1.56
CA ASN A 114 -11.35 11.60 2.04
C ASN A 114 -11.84 10.15 1.87
N ASN A 115 -12.51 9.62 2.89
CA ASN A 115 -13.10 8.28 2.86
C ASN A 115 -12.06 7.15 2.62
N LEU A 116 -10.89 7.26 3.25
CA LEU A 116 -9.94 6.16 3.27
C LEU A 116 -10.51 5.00 4.09
N PRO A 117 -10.38 3.75 3.60
CA PRO A 117 -10.85 2.59 4.33
C PRO A 117 -10.05 2.42 5.62
N LEU A 118 -10.76 1.99 6.66
CA LEU A 118 -10.20 1.67 7.97
C LEU A 118 -10.02 0.17 8.09
N VAL A 119 -8.85 -0.27 8.52
CA VAL A 119 -8.61 -1.65 8.89
C VAL A 119 -8.42 -1.78 10.40
N ASN A 120 -9.11 -2.73 11.01
CA ASN A 120 -8.86 -3.15 12.39
C ASN A 120 -8.07 -4.46 12.40
N VAL A 121 -6.90 -4.42 13.06
CA VAL A 121 -6.04 -5.57 13.31
C VAL A 121 -5.72 -5.61 14.80
N LYS A 122 -6.06 -6.68 15.48
CA LYS A 122 -5.81 -6.83 16.92
C LYS A 122 -6.32 -5.67 17.78
N GLY A 123 -7.48 -5.09 17.44
CA GLY A 123 -8.06 -3.95 18.15
C GLY A 123 -7.44 -2.59 17.81
N LYS A 124 -6.42 -2.54 16.98
CA LYS A 124 -5.84 -1.29 16.47
C LYS A 124 -6.44 -0.94 15.12
N THR A 125 -6.91 0.29 14.96
CA THR A 125 -7.48 0.77 13.70
C THR A 125 -6.49 1.69 13.00
N LYS A 126 -6.26 1.45 11.70
CA LYS A 126 -5.41 2.25 10.82
C LYS A 126 -6.14 2.55 9.52
N LYS A 127 -5.83 3.68 8.89
CA LYS A 127 -6.18 3.96 7.48
C LYS A 127 -5.19 3.24 6.56
N PHE A 128 -5.64 2.85 5.36
CA PHE A 128 -4.72 2.39 4.32
C PHE A 128 -5.02 3.03 2.97
N ILE A 129 -3.98 3.23 2.17
CA ILE A 129 -4.08 3.88 0.85
C ILE A 129 -4.15 2.85 -0.29
N ASN A 130 -3.47 1.72 -0.16
CA ASN A 130 -3.42 0.68 -1.19
C ASN A 130 -4.10 -0.61 -0.75
N ASN A 131 -3.60 -1.27 0.32
CA ASN A 131 -4.15 -2.57 0.72
C ASN A 131 -3.85 -3.00 2.15
N VAL A 132 -4.63 -3.98 2.60
CA VAL A 132 -4.31 -4.85 3.74
C VAL A 132 -4.38 -6.30 3.30
N SER A 133 -3.44 -7.13 3.74
CA SER A 133 -3.38 -8.49 3.22
C SER A 133 -2.86 -9.52 4.20
N PHE A 134 -3.53 -10.67 4.19
CA PHE A 134 -3.05 -11.94 4.74
C PHE A 134 -2.37 -12.76 3.66
N GLY A 135 -1.34 -13.50 4.06
CA GLY A 135 -0.84 -14.56 3.22
C GLY A 135 0.63 -14.43 2.89
N ILE A 136 0.97 -14.81 1.67
CA ILE A 136 2.37 -14.85 1.22
C ILE A 136 3.02 -13.47 1.19
N ASP A 137 2.26 -12.41 0.97
CA ASP A 137 2.76 -11.05 0.98
C ASP A 137 3.08 -10.56 2.41
N GLY A 138 2.21 -10.79 3.40
CA GLY A 138 2.54 -10.56 4.81
C GLY A 138 3.76 -11.36 5.27
N TRP A 139 3.87 -12.63 4.84
CA TRP A 139 5.05 -13.44 5.07
C TRP A 139 6.30 -12.87 4.38
N CYS A 140 6.19 -12.33 3.17
CA CYS A 140 7.29 -11.66 2.49
C CYS A 140 7.76 -10.42 3.26
N CYS A 141 6.83 -9.62 3.79
CA CYS A 141 7.16 -8.46 4.62
C CYS A 141 7.88 -8.89 5.90
N GLU A 142 7.38 -9.93 6.60
CA GLU A 142 8.03 -10.50 7.79
C GLU A 142 9.47 -10.97 7.50
N VAL A 143 9.69 -11.66 6.36
CA VAL A 143 11.03 -12.10 5.95
C VAL A 143 11.92 -10.91 5.63
N ALA A 144 11.39 -9.92 4.94
CA ALA A 144 12.09 -8.69 4.59
C ALA A 144 12.53 -7.92 5.86
N ASP A 145 11.65 -7.81 6.85
CA ASP A 145 11.97 -7.14 8.12
C ASP A 145 13.07 -7.88 8.89
N LYS A 146 13.04 -9.22 8.92
CA LYS A 146 14.12 -10.03 9.49
C LYS A 146 15.47 -9.84 8.77
N ILE A 147 15.45 -9.64 7.45
CA ILE A 147 16.66 -9.32 6.67
C ILE A 147 17.17 -7.93 7.04
N ARG A 148 16.30 -6.92 7.10
CA ARG A 148 16.67 -5.54 7.49
C ARG A 148 17.27 -5.46 8.88
N GLN A 149 16.73 -6.21 9.84
CA GLN A 149 17.26 -6.28 11.20
C GLN A 149 18.68 -6.86 11.27
N LYS A 150 19.02 -7.80 10.38
CA LYS A 150 20.33 -8.44 10.33
C LYS A 150 21.34 -7.67 9.49
N GLU A 151 20.90 -7.14 8.36
CA GLU A 151 21.75 -6.49 7.35
C GLU A 151 21.02 -5.26 6.78
N SER A 152 21.07 -4.13 7.50
CA SER A 152 20.31 -2.90 7.17
C SER A 152 20.62 -2.29 5.80
N SER A 153 21.77 -2.62 5.20
CA SER A 153 22.21 -2.09 3.90
C SER A 153 21.85 -3.00 2.71
N LYS A 154 21.37 -4.22 2.95
CA LYS A 154 21.10 -5.19 1.88
C LYS A 154 19.82 -4.85 1.13
N PRO A 155 19.87 -4.70 -0.21
CA PRO A 155 18.66 -4.50 -1.00
C PRO A 155 17.76 -5.74 -0.91
N ILE A 156 16.46 -5.52 -0.70
CA ILE A 156 15.47 -6.60 -0.56
C ILE A 156 14.83 -6.89 -1.89
N ASN A 157 14.94 -8.13 -2.33
CA ASN A 157 14.27 -8.63 -3.52
C ASN A 157 12.98 -9.38 -3.12
N TYR A 158 11.88 -8.65 -3.00
CA TYR A 158 10.56 -9.19 -2.64
C TYR A 158 10.07 -10.27 -3.61
N THR A 159 10.35 -10.14 -4.91
CA THR A 159 9.97 -11.15 -5.92
C THR A 159 10.67 -12.48 -5.63
N SER A 160 11.97 -12.45 -5.33
CA SER A 160 12.72 -13.67 -4.98
C SER A 160 12.19 -14.32 -3.70
N ILE A 161 11.83 -13.52 -2.70
CA ILE A 161 11.23 -14.01 -1.45
C ILE A 161 9.87 -14.65 -1.75
N ALA A 162 9.01 -13.98 -2.52
CA ALA A 162 7.68 -14.49 -2.88
C ALA A 162 7.74 -15.79 -3.67
N VAL A 163 8.65 -15.90 -4.66
CA VAL A 163 8.85 -17.12 -5.45
C VAL A 163 9.33 -18.28 -4.56
N LYS A 164 10.34 -18.08 -3.72
CA LYS A 164 10.81 -19.10 -2.78
C LYS A 164 9.72 -19.49 -1.78
N GLY A 165 8.98 -18.51 -1.27
CA GLY A 165 7.84 -18.74 -0.40
C GLY A 165 6.78 -19.61 -1.06
N ALA A 166 6.32 -19.21 -2.23
CA ALA A 166 5.27 -19.91 -2.98
C ALA A 166 5.65 -21.36 -3.27
N LEU A 167 6.92 -21.61 -3.63
CA LEU A 167 7.38 -22.97 -3.99
C LEU A 167 7.69 -23.86 -2.79
N PHE A 168 8.31 -23.32 -1.73
CA PHE A 168 8.97 -24.17 -0.74
C PHE A 168 8.61 -23.88 0.72
N GLN A 169 8.37 -22.64 1.08
CA GLN A 169 8.37 -22.23 2.49
C GLN A 169 7.00 -21.85 3.03
N TYR A 170 6.20 -21.10 2.25
CA TYR A 170 4.89 -20.64 2.71
C TYR A 170 3.91 -21.81 2.82
N LYS A 171 3.26 -21.94 3.98
CA LYS A 171 2.22 -22.95 4.24
C LYS A 171 0.87 -22.31 3.95
N LYS A 172 0.20 -22.78 2.90
CA LYS A 172 -1.19 -22.41 2.61
C LYS A 172 -2.11 -22.80 3.76
N THR A 173 -3.21 -22.09 3.93
CA THR A 173 -4.19 -22.28 5.01
C THR A 173 -5.60 -22.18 4.44
N ASN A 174 -6.62 -22.43 5.26
CA ASN A 174 -7.97 -22.06 4.87
C ASN A 174 -8.27 -20.63 5.32
N ALA A 175 -9.20 -20.00 4.64
CA ALA A 175 -9.67 -18.66 4.96
C ALA A 175 -11.20 -18.60 4.93
N THR A 176 -11.73 -17.81 5.84
CA THR A 176 -13.12 -17.36 5.78
C THR A 176 -13.12 -15.88 5.43
N VAL A 177 -13.91 -15.51 4.43
CA VAL A 177 -14.09 -14.14 3.98
C VAL A 177 -15.55 -13.77 4.10
N ILE A 178 -15.85 -12.69 4.81
CA ILE A 178 -17.21 -12.16 4.96
C ILE A 178 -17.23 -10.80 4.25
N VAL A 179 -18.16 -10.63 3.33
CA VAL A 179 -18.35 -9.39 2.58
C VAL A 179 -19.80 -8.93 2.74
N ASP A 180 -20.01 -7.80 3.37
CA ASP A 180 -21.33 -7.22 3.66
C ASP A 180 -22.30 -8.25 4.27
N GLY A 181 -21.78 -9.01 5.24
CA GLY A 181 -22.52 -10.08 5.95
C GLY A 181 -22.61 -11.43 5.22
N LYS A 182 -22.18 -11.52 3.96
CA LYS A 182 -22.18 -12.79 3.22
C LYS A 182 -20.85 -13.53 3.41
N GLU A 183 -20.93 -14.76 3.89
CA GLU A 183 -19.77 -15.58 4.26
C GLU A 183 -19.36 -16.53 3.14
N TYR A 184 -18.03 -16.66 2.94
CA TYR A 184 -17.39 -17.54 1.95
C TYR A 184 -16.22 -18.29 2.59
N HIS A 185 -16.10 -19.59 2.30
CA HIS A 185 -15.04 -20.46 2.81
C HIS A 185 -14.11 -20.92 1.69
N TYR A 186 -12.82 -20.77 1.91
CA TYR A 186 -11.78 -21.11 0.94
C TYR A 186 -10.74 -22.03 1.53
N LYS A 187 -10.41 -23.10 0.80
CA LYS A 187 -9.30 -24.02 1.12
C LYS A 187 -8.07 -23.70 0.29
N ASP A 188 -6.90 -24.05 0.81
CA ASP A 188 -5.61 -23.91 0.10
C ASP A 188 -5.27 -22.46 -0.31
N VAL A 189 -5.55 -21.50 0.57
CA VAL A 189 -5.34 -20.07 0.33
C VAL A 189 -3.86 -19.69 0.51
N PHE A 190 -3.32 -18.99 -0.47
CA PHE A 190 -1.99 -18.39 -0.44
C PHE A 190 -2.02 -16.92 -0.07
N LEU A 191 -3.10 -16.22 -0.45
CA LEU A 191 -3.25 -14.79 -0.31
C LEU A 191 -4.72 -14.43 -0.16
N ALA A 192 -5.03 -13.50 0.74
CA ALA A 192 -6.30 -12.79 0.81
C ALA A 192 -6.01 -11.31 1.05
N SER A 193 -6.13 -10.49 0.01
CA SER A 193 -5.78 -9.08 0.03
C SER A 193 -6.98 -8.20 -0.25
N THR A 194 -7.31 -7.31 0.69
CA THR A 194 -8.33 -6.27 0.51
C THR A 194 -7.65 -4.98 0.05
N THR A 195 -8.11 -4.42 -1.07
CA THR A 195 -7.46 -3.30 -1.76
C THR A 195 -8.42 -2.12 -1.95
N LYS A 196 -7.89 -0.90 -1.86
CA LYS A 196 -8.59 0.35 -2.20
C LYS A 196 -8.39 0.73 -3.66
N GLY A 197 -7.23 0.43 -4.22
CA GLY A 197 -6.91 0.62 -5.64
C GLY A 197 -6.59 -0.70 -6.34
N ARG A 198 -6.19 -0.62 -7.60
CA ARG A 198 -5.84 -1.80 -8.42
C ARG A 198 -4.50 -2.42 -8.06
N PHE A 199 -3.54 -1.59 -7.58
CA PHE A 199 -2.14 -1.97 -7.45
C PHE A 199 -1.66 -1.98 -6.01
N TYR A 200 -0.77 -2.92 -5.70
CA TYR A 200 0.06 -2.95 -4.50
C TYR A 200 1.29 -3.85 -4.67
N GLY A 201 2.21 -3.84 -3.72
CA GLY A 201 3.35 -4.76 -3.69
C GLY A 201 4.35 -4.58 -4.82
N GLY A 202 4.48 -3.35 -5.34
CA GLY A 202 5.44 -3.00 -6.39
C GLY A 202 4.95 -3.31 -7.80
N GLY A 203 3.68 -3.09 -8.07
CA GLY A 203 3.08 -3.20 -9.41
C GLY A 203 2.19 -4.41 -9.64
N MET A 204 1.84 -5.16 -8.60
CA MET A 204 0.83 -6.23 -8.71
C MET A 204 -0.56 -5.59 -8.92
N MET A 205 -1.18 -5.83 -10.07
CA MET A 205 -2.55 -5.42 -10.38
C MET A 205 -3.53 -6.47 -9.82
N ALA A 206 -3.72 -6.46 -8.50
CA ALA A 206 -4.45 -7.52 -7.78
C ALA A 206 -5.95 -7.52 -8.05
N THR A 207 -6.55 -6.35 -8.17
CA THR A 207 -7.98 -6.15 -8.41
C THR A 207 -8.16 -5.19 -9.59
N PRO A 208 -8.02 -5.68 -10.84
CA PRO A 208 -7.98 -4.83 -12.03
C PRO A 208 -9.20 -3.91 -12.22
N ASP A 209 -10.36 -4.38 -11.76
CA ASP A 209 -11.64 -3.67 -11.89
C ASP A 209 -11.96 -2.77 -10.67
N GLN A 210 -11.05 -2.69 -9.67
CA GLN A 210 -11.25 -1.81 -8.51
C GLN A 210 -11.08 -0.36 -8.93
N ASP A 211 -12.09 0.46 -8.65
CA ASP A 211 -11.99 1.91 -8.75
C ASP A 211 -11.66 2.51 -7.38
N ARG A 212 -10.54 3.22 -7.30
CA ARG A 212 -10.13 3.96 -6.09
C ARG A 212 -11.16 5.02 -5.69
N ASN A 213 -11.84 5.59 -6.68
CA ASN A 213 -12.84 6.64 -6.52
C ASN A 213 -14.27 6.11 -6.64
N ASP A 214 -14.49 4.81 -6.40
CA ASP A 214 -15.83 4.21 -6.42
C ASP A 214 -16.80 5.08 -5.59
N PRO A 215 -17.90 5.57 -6.21
CA PRO A 215 -18.87 6.45 -5.54
C PRO A 215 -19.60 5.77 -4.37
N GLU A 216 -19.64 4.44 -4.36
CA GLU A 216 -20.14 3.67 -3.22
C GLU A 216 -19.08 3.37 -2.16
N HIS A 217 -17.84 3.83 -2.37
CA HIS A 217 -16.67 3.62 -1.51
C HIS A 217 -16.30 2.14 -1.27
N LYS A 218 -16.70 1.21 -2.13
CA LYS A 218 -16.36 -0.20 -1.98
C LYS A 218 -14.87 -0.45 -2.09
N VAL A 219 -14.44 -1.47 -1.38
CA VAL A 219 -13.12 -2.10 -1.48
C VAL A 219 -13.26 -3.52 -2.03
N SER A 220 -12.21 -4.06 -2.61
CA SER A 220 -12.24 -5.42 -3.18
C SER A 220 -11.27 -6.33 -2.46
N VAL A 221 -11.69 -7.58 -2.18
CA VAL A 221 -10.81 -8.62 -1.66
C VAL A 221 -10.52 -9.65 -2.74
N LEU A 222 -9.23 -9.84 -3.06
CA LEU A 222 -8.73 -10.94 -3.87
C LEU A 222 -8.40 -12.13 -2.97
N VAL A 223 -9.02 -13.28 -3.21
CA VAL A 223 -8.61 -14.57 -2.62
C VAL A 223 -7.86 -15.36 -3.69
N PHE A 224 -6.56 -15.59 -3.46
CA PHE A 224 -5.71 -16.37 -4.33
C PHE A 224 -5.41 -17.73 -3.70
N ARG A 225 -5.82 -18.80 -4.36
CA ARG A 225 -5.79 -20.17 -3.83
C ARG A 225 -5.33 -21.19 -4.86
N GLY A 226 -4.84 -22.35 -4.39
CA GLY A 226 -4.49 -23.43 -5.30
C GLY A 226 -3.87 -24.64 -4.60
N LYS A 227 -4.14 -25.85 -5.12
CA LYS A 227 -3.57 -27.10 -4.58
C LYS A 227 -2.12 -27.31 -5.00
N ILE A 228 -1.81 -27.05 -6.27
CA ILE A 228 -0.52 -27.36 -6.90
C ILE A 228 0.33 -26.10 -6.94
N ARG A 229 1.47 -26.09 -6.23
CA ARG A 229 2.34 -24.92 -6.08
C ARG A 229 2.85 -24.36 -7.41
N LEU A 230 3.20 -25.22 -8.36
CA LEU A 230 3.66 -24.78 -9.69
C LEU A 230 2.56 -24.01 -10.45
N GLN A 231 1.30 -24.47 -10.37
CA GLN A 231 0.17 -23.73 -10.96
C GLN A 231 -0.05 -22.39 -10.27
N VAL A 232 0.08 -22.35 -8.93
CA VAL A 232 0.01 -21.11 -8.16
C VAL A 232 1.05 -20.11 -8.65
N LEU A 233 2.30 -20.54 -8.83
CA LEU A 233 3.37 -19.66 -9.31
C LEU A 233 3.11 -19.14 -10.73
N LEU A 234 2.64 -20.00 -11.65
CA LEU A 234 2.31 -19.62 -13.03
C LEU A 234 1.14 -18.64 -13.11
N VAL A 235 0.14 -18.78 -12.21
CA VAL A 235 -0.98 -17.82 -12.15
C VAL A 235 -0.58 -16.56 -11.42
N PHE A 236 0.28 -16.66 -10.38
CA PHE A 236 0.77 -15.51 -9.64
C PHE A 236 1.55 -14.53 -10.53
N SER A 237 2.36 -15.03 -11.47
CA SER A 237 3.08 -14.15 -12.41
C SER A 237 2.15 -13.27 -13.26
N LYS A 238 0.91 -13.71 -13.48
CA LYS A 238 -0.11 -12.97 -14.24
C LYS A 238 -0.78 -11.84 -13.44
N ILE A 239 -0.52 -11.75 -12.14
CA ILE A 239 -1.06 -10.68 -11.31
C ILE A 239 -0.51 -9.29 -11.73
N PHE A 240 0.70 -9.24 -12.28
CA PHE A 240 1.30 -8.00 -12.74
C PHE A 240 0.64 -7.43 -14.01
N THR A 241 -0.07 -8.25 -14.76
CA THR A 241 -0.84 -7.85 -15.96
C THR A 241 -2.34 -7.87 -15.76
N GLY A 242 -2.81 -8.23 -14.56
CA GLY A 242 -4.24 -8.40 -14.26
C GLY A 242 -4.86 -9.66 -14.87
N GLU A 243 -4.09 -10.47 -15.64
CA GLU A 243 -4.63 -11.65 -16.33
C GLU A 243 -4.96 -12.83 -15.42
N HIS A 244 -4.57 -12.79 -14.14
CA HIS A 244 -4.91 -13.81 -13.15
C HIS A 244 -6.43 -13.96 -12.96
N ILE A 245 -7.24 -12.91 -13.18
CA ILE A 245 -8.71 -12.98 -13.11
C ILE A 245 -9.32 -13.96 -14.12
N LYS A 246 -8.60 -14.29 -15.20
CA LYS A 246 -9.00 -15.32 -16.17
C LYS A 246 -8.95 -16.75 -15.56
N LYS A 247 -8.58 -16.88 -14.29
CA LYS A 247 -8.53 -18.14 -13.52
C LYS A 247 -9.47 -18.10 -12.29
N PRO A 248 -10.81 -17.98 -12.49
CA PRO A 248 -11.77 -17.72 -11.41
C PRO A 248 -11.86 -18.82 -10.35
N LYS A 249 -11.35 -20.04 -10.62
CA LYS A 249 -11.22 -21.10 -9.59
C LYS A 249 -10.05 -20.89 -8.63
N MET A 250 -9.07 -20.06 -9.02
CA MET A 250 -7.87 -19.76 -8.25
C MET A 250 -7.84 -18.33 -7.72
N CYS A 251 -8.39 -17.39 -8.46
CA CYS A 251 -8.43 -15.97 -8.16
C CYS A 251 -9.89 -15.54 -8.10
N ILE A 252 -10.38 -15.34 -6.89
CA ILE A 252 -11.76 -14.94 -6.62
C ILE A 252 -11.74 -13.52 -6.06
N ILE A 253 -12.55 -12.63 -6.62
CA ILE A 253 -12.64 -11.26 -6.16
C ILE A 253 -14.08 -11.02 -5.67
N HIS A 254 -14.20 -10.41 -4.51
CA HIS A 254 -15.46 -9.89 -3.98
C HIS A 254 -15.28 -8.41 -3.64
N SER A 255 -16.33 -7.62 -3.81
CA SER A 255 -16.33 -6.18 -3.49
C SER A 255 -17.47 -5.87 -2.52
N GLY A 256 -17.19 -4.99 -1.56
CA GLY A 256 -18.16 -4.59 -0.55
C GLY A 256 -17.65 -3.43 0.31
N LYS A 257 -18.50 -2.98 1.24
CA LYS A 257 -18.19 -1.89 2.19
C LYS A 257 -17.58 -2.40 3.49
N GLU A 258 -17.97 -3.59 3.89
CA GLU A 258 -17.40 -4.23 5.08
C GLU A 258 -16.85 -5.61 4.70
N ILE A 259 -15.54 -5.80 4.91
CA ILE A 259 -14.85 -7.05 4.59
C ILE A 259 -14.10 -7.54 5.82
N LYS A 260 -14.44 -8.77 6.24
CA LYS A 260 -13.68 -9.49 7.28
C LYS A 260 -12.97 -10.68 6.65
N VAL A 261 -11.69 -10.83 6.95
CA VAL A 261 -10.87 -11.98 6.52
C VAL A 261 -10.29 -12.66 7.76
N SER A 262 -10.46 -13.96 7.87
CA SER A 262 -9.85 -14.78 8.92
C SER A 262 -9.15 -16.00 8.33
N PHE A 263 -8.02 -16.40 8.95
CA PHE A 263 -7.27 -17.60 8.62
C PHE A 263 -7.32 -18.59 9.80
N ASP A 264 -7.30 -19.89 9.51
CA ASP A 264 -7.35 -20.97 10.52
C ASP A 264 -6.15 -20.96 11.48
N SER A 265 -5.08 -20.23 11.16
CA SER A 265 -3.89 -20.13 12.00
C SER A 265 -3.29 -18.74 11.93
N PRO A 266 -2.63 -18.27 13.01
CA PRO A 266 -2.00 -16.97 13.04
C PRO A 266 -0.96 -16.80 11.93
N ARG A 267 -0.97 -15.62 11.28
CA ARG A 267 -0.09 -15.24 10.18
C ARG A 267 0.38 -13.80 10.35
N ALA A 268 1.38 -13.43 9.57
CA ALA A 268 1.69 -12.04 9.35
C ALA A 268 0.63 -11.40 8.43
N VAL A 269 0.17 -10.21 8.81
CA VAL A 269 -0.64 -9.30 8.00
C VAL A 269 0.23 -8.11 7.63
N GLN A 270 0.08 -7.59 6.44
CA GLN A 270 0.66 -6.31 6.08
C GLN A 270 -0.44 -5.27 5.79
N VAL A 271 -0.22 -4.02 6.16
CA VAL A 271 -1.05 -2.86 5.85
C VAL A 271 -0.15 -1.84 5.15
N ASP A 272 -0.34 -1.61 3.85
CA ASP A 272 0.52 -0.76 3.01
C ASP A 272 2.04 -1.04 3.18
N GLY A 273 2.41 -2.28 3.46
CA GLY A 273 3.79 -2.71 3.70
C GLY A 273 4.24 -2.79 5.17
N GLU A 274 3.44 -2.27 6.11
CA GLU A 274 3.70 -2.39 7.55
C GLU A 274 3.24 -3.75 8.07
N THR A 275 4.11 -4.47 8.78
CA THR A 275 3.87 -5.85 9.20
C THR A 275 3.30 -5.96 10.62
N GLU A 276 2.21 -6.71 10.79
CA GLU A 276 1.67 -7.12 12.08
C GLU A 276 1.73 -8.65 12.19
N LEU A 277 2.42 -9.16 13.22
CA LEU A 277 2.63 -10.60 13.41
C LEU A 277 1.53 -11.26 14.26
N GLY A 278 1.34 -12.58 14.08
CA GLY A 278 0.45 -13.38 14.91
C GLY A 278 -1.02 -12.94 14.84
N VAL A 279 -1.48 -12.58 13.65
CA VAL A 279 -2.86 -12.15 13.38
C VAL A 279 -3.68 -13.35 12.90
N THR A 280 -4.92 -13.47 13.36
CA THR A 280 -5.88 -14.48 12.89
C THR A 280 -6.98 -13.89 12.05
N GLU A 281 -7.26 -12.59 12.19
CA GLU A 281 -8.29 -11.91 11.41
C GLU A 281 -8.02 -10.41 11.30
N TYR A 282 -8.58 -9.81 10.25
CA TYR A 282 -8.74 -8.37 10.14
C TYR A 282 -10.14 -8.02 9.63
N THR A 283 -10.59 -6.80 9.94
CA THR A 283 -11.84 -6.25 9.41
C THR A 283 -11.57 -4.92 8.76
N VAL A 284 -12.10 -4.72 7.55
CA VAL A 284 -12.06 -3.45 6.81
C VAL A 284 -13.45 -2.85 6.78
N LYS A 285 -13.51 -1.54 6.99
CA LYS A 285 -14.67 -0.68 6.73
C LYS A 285 -14.26 0.40 5.74
N ALA A 286 -14.97 0.47 4.62
CA ALA A 286 -14.73 1.41 3.54
C ALA A 286 -15.56 2.69 3.73
#